data_b831a85c983c0c95e1c310a392f3fd10
#
_entry.id   b831a85c983c0c95e1c310a392f3fd10
#
_cell.length_a   1.000
_cell.length_b   1.000
_cell.length_c   1.000
_cell.angle_alpha   90.00
_cell.angle_beta   90.00
_cell.angle_gamma   90.00
#
_symmetry.space_group_name_H-M   'P 1'
#
loop_
_entity.id
_entity.type
_entity.pdbx_description
1 polymer ?
#
loop_
_entity_poly.entity_id
_entity_poly.type
_entity_poly.pdbx_seq_one_letter_code
_entity_poly.pdbx_strand_id
1 'polypeptide(L)'
;MFLLIIISFQYYFLARLFHKNKLKTILSVIGLYLLANIIFAFSVVLLIGFNVLHVDFDLSKPDASAIALNEYLNKYNIPIILEITLFLILGVFYYNYLKNKWTREVLENNLKNEILAESIKASVEKGVNRMKVPSNFYYHFHKVNETNVHLVPELAKEIWNDTYPGIISQDQIDYMLNMMYNKSTILDNVQNGEHWEILKADNIPVGYIHYKDEADKIMLSKIYLKQDEKYKGVGQVLMNQVIDYANKENKKSIYLTVNKENKKAIHFYEKNGFKNIKSEVFDIGGDYKMDDYIFQKDL
;
A
#
# COMPACT_ATOMS: atom_id res chain seq x y z
N MET A 1 1.66 -28.32 20.51
CA MET A 1 2.02 -28.16 19.08
C MET A 1 0.81 -28.04 18.17
N PHE A 2 -0.16 -28.98 18.21
CA PHE A 2 -1.34 -28.98 17.34
C PHE A 2 -2.22 -27.72 17.50
N LEU A 3 -2.45 -27.28 18.74
CA LEU A 3 -3.23 -26.07 19.05
C LEU A 3 -2.59 -24.81 18.51
N LEU A 4 -1.25 -24.69 18.60
CA LEU A 4 -0.49 -23.57 18.04
C LEU A 4 -0.66 -23.47 16.51
N ILE A 5 -0.70 -24.62 15.83
CA ILE A 5 -0.92 -24.67 14.38
C ILE A 5 -2.32 -24.16 14.03
N ILE A 6 -3.37 -24.58 14.74
CA ILE A 6 -4.75 -24.14 14.51
C ILE A 6 -4.89 -22.62 14.73
N ILE A 7 -4.34 -22.12 15.84
CA ILE A 7 -4.42 -20.69 16.17
C ILE A 7 -3.62 -19.88 15.14
N SER A 8 -2.42 -20.31 14.77
CA SER A 8 -1.62 -19.65 13.73
C SER A 8 -2.35 -19.61 12.39
N PHE A 9 -3.13 -20.64 12.05
CA PHE A 9 -3.95 -20.67 10.84
C PHE A 9 -5.10 -19.65 10.87
N GLN A 10 -5.74 -19.46 12.02
CA GLN A 10 -6.78 -18.44 12.20
C GLN A 10 -6.20 -17.02 12.03
N TYR A 11 -5.02 -16.75 12.61
CA TYR A 11 -4.35 -15.45 12.44
C TYR A 11 -3.83 -15.23 11.03
N TYR A 12 -3.39 -16.29 10.35
CA TYR A 12 -3.05 -16.24 8.93
C TYR A 12 -4.27 -15.82 8.09
N PHE A 13 -5.44 -16.42 8.37
CA PHE A 13 -6.67 -16.09 7.66
C PHE A 13 -7.11 -14.65 7.94
N LEU A 14 -7.02 -14.20 9.19
CA LEU A 14 -7.29 -12.82 9.58
C LEU A 14 -6.34 -11.85 8.85
N ALA A 15 -5.04 -12.14 8.80
CA ALA A 15 -4.07 -11.34 8.08
C ALA A 15 -4.36 -11.27 6.56
N ARG A 16 -4.85 -12.36 5.98
CA ARG A 16 -5.30 -12.41 4.59
C ARG A 16 -6.52 -11.53 4.35
N LEU A 17 -7.49 -11.56 5.26
CA LEU A 17 -8.72 -10.76 5.16
C LEU A 17 -8.42 -9.26 5.15
N PHE A 18 -7.44 -8.82 5.94
CA PHE A 18 -7.04 -7.41 6.04
C PHE A 18 -5.80 -7.06 5.21
N HIS A 19 -5.38 -7.91 4.27
CA HIS A 19 -4.19 -7.72 3.43
C HIS A 19 -2.89 -7.41 4.20
N LYS A 20 -2.77 -7.96 5.42
CA LYS A 20 -1.59 -7.75 6.28
C LYS A 20 -0.49 -8.77 6.00
N ASN A 21 0.73 -8.45 6.42
CA ASN A 21 1.87 -9.36 6.27
C ASN A 21 1.66 -10.63 7.09
N LYS A 22 1.40 -11.75 6.42
CA LYS A 22 1.06 -13.04 6.99
C LYS A 22 2.18 -13.61 7.86
N LEU A 23 3.42 -13.49 7.41
CA LEU A 23 4.59 -14.00 8.15
C LEU A 23 4.78 -13.23 9.46
N LYS A 24 4.70 -11.89 9.43
CA LYS A 24 4.80 -11.05 10.64
C LYS A 24 3.70 -11.39 11.63
N THR A 25 2.48 -11.66 11.15
CA THR A 25 1.35 -12.04 12.01
C THR A 25 1.57 -13.40 12.66
N ILE A 26 2.07 -14.41 11.91
CA ILE A 26 2.40 -15.74 12.45
C ILE A 26 3.51 -15.62 13.49
N LEU A 27 4.59 -14.88 13.23
CA LEU A 27 5.69 -14.68 14.17
C LEU A 27 5.21 -14.00 15.47
N SER A 28 4.27 -13.06 15.40
CA SER A 28 3.69 -12.44 16.60
C SER A 28 2.84 -13.42 17.42
N VAL A 29 2.17 -14.38 16.81
CA VAL A 29 1.46 -15.46 17.52
C VAL A 29 2.45 -16.40 18.23
N ILE A 30 3.56 -16.74 17.60
CA ILE A 30 4.62 -17.54 18.23
C ILE A 30 5.23 -16.78 19.41
N GLY A 31 5.50 -15.49 19.28
CA GLY A 31 5.97 -14.64 20.36
C GLY A 31 4.99 -14.58 21.55
N LEU A 32 3.68 -14.51 21.26
CA LEU A 32 2.63 -14.56 22.27
C LEU A 32 2.63 -15.90 23.04
N TYR A 33 2.83 -17.01 22.33
CA TYR A 33 2.94 -18.33 22.96
C TYR A 33 4.15 -18.41 23.91
N LEU A 34 5.31 -17.92 23.49
CA LEU A 34 6.50 -17.89 24.33
C LEU A 34 6.28 -17.00 25.59
N LEU A 35 5.64 -15.85 25.41
CA LEU A 35 5.30 -14.97 26.53
C LEU A 35 4.33 -15.65 27.52
N ALA A 36 3.33 -16.38 27.03
CA ALA A 36 2.40 -17.13 27.87
C ALA A 36 3.13 -18.18 28.73
N ASN A 37 4.11 -18.88 28.17
CA ASN A 37 4.94 -19.83 28.92
C ASN A 37 5.75 -19.15 30.03
N ILE A 38 6.32 -17.97 29.78
CA ILE A 38 7.06 -17.19 30.78
C ILE A 38 6.14 -16.76 31.92
N ILE A 39 4.96 -16.22 31.60
CA ILE A 39 3.96 -15.79 32.60
C ILE A 39 3.49 -17.00 33.41
N PHE A 40 3.27 -18.14 32.77
CA PHE A 40 2.90 -19.37 33.48
C PHE A 40 3.95 -19.80 34.49
N ALA A 41 5.22 -19.88 34.06
CA ALA A 41 6.33 -20.25 34.96
C ALA A 41 6.43 -19.30 36.16
N PHE A 42 6.28 -18.00 35.95
CA PHE A 42 6.30 -17.00 37.01
C PHE A 42 5.09 -17.16 37.97
N SER A 43 3.91 -17.46 37.42
CA SER A 43 2.70 -17.70 38.21
C SER A 43 2.83 -18.92 39.12
N VAL A 44 3.43 -19.99 38.66
CA VAL A 44 3.72 -21.20 39.42
C VAL A 44 4.65 -20.87 40.61
N VAL A 45 5.71 -20.09 40.38
CA VAL A 45 6.63 -19.67 41.44
C VAL A 45 5.90 -18.84 42.52
N LEU A 46 5.03 -17.92 42.11
CA LEU A 46 4.21 -17.13 43.04
C LEU A 46 3.25 -18.01 43.87
N LEU A 47 2.56 -18.97 43.23
CA LEU A 47 1.62 -19.87 43.92
C LEU A 47 2.33 -20.73 44.96
N ILE A 48 3.56 -21.15 44.70
CA ILE A 48 4.41 -21.84 45.69
C ILE A 48 4.76 -20.90 46.84
N GLY A 49 5.25 -19.67 46.52
CA GLY A 49 5.62 -18.66 47.49
C GLY A 49 4.48 -18.25 48.42
N PHE A 50 3.22 -18.30 47.94
CA PHE A 50 2.02 -18.08 48.76
C PHE A 50 1.47 -19.35 49.41
N ASN A 51 2.18 -20.47 49.35
CA ASN A 51 1.77 -21.76 49.93
C ASN A 51 0.41 -22.28 49.45
N VAL A 52 -0.03 -21.87 48.26
CA VAL A 52 -1.34 -22.26 47.70
C VAL A 52 -1.30 -23.70 47.19
N LEU A 53 -0.15 -24.14 46.70
CA LEU A 53 0.03 -25.47 46.15
C LEU A 53 0.42 -26.51 47.20
N HIS A 54 0.55 -26.15 48.50
CA HIS A 54 0.94 -27.04 49.58
C HIS A 54 2.14 -27.95 49.25
N VAL A 55 3.10 -27.43 48.55
CA VAL A 55 4.38 -28.10 48.27
C VAL A 55 5.42 -27.52 49.20
N ASP A 56 5.95 -28.33 50.09
CA ASP A 56 7.05 -27.93 50.96
C ASP A 56 8.30 -27.68 50.15
N PHE A 57 8.65 -26.42 50.00
CA PHE A 57 9.81 -25.98 49.23
C PHE A 57 10.99 -25.71 50.15
N ASP A 58 11.89 -26.68 50.27
CA ASP A 58 13.11 -26.56 51.08
C ASP A 58 14.24 -25.97 50.25
N LEU A 59 14.53 -24.68 50.46
CA LEU A 59 15.61 -23.97 49.78
C LEU A 59 17.00 -24.55 50.03
N SER A 60 17.15 -25.36 51.10
CA SER A 60 18.42 -26.06 51.39
C SER A 60 18.59 -27.31 50.49
N LYS A 61 17.53 -27.79 49.89
CA LYS A 61 17.49 -28.96 48.97
C LYS A 61 16.69 -28.64 47.72
N PRO A 62 17.17 -27.74 46.89
CA PRO A 62 16.40 -27.24 45.73
C PRO A 62 16.00 -28.34 44.74
N ASP A 63 16.89 -29.33 44.54
CA ASP A 63 16.62 -30.44 43.63
C ASP A 63 15.48 -31.34 44.07
N ALA A 64 15.41 -31.67 45.37
CA ALA A 64 14.36 -32.52 45.93
C ALA A 64 12.99 -31.78 45.90
N SER A 65 12.99 -30.51 46.20
CA SER A 65 11.79 -29.65 46.13
C SER A 65 11.29 -29.48 44.71
N ALA A 66 12.19 -29.36 43.74
CA ALA A 66 11.84 -29.26 42.30
C ALA A 66 11.23 -30.58 41.80
N ILE A 67 11.76 -31.73 42.24
CA ILE A 67 11.24 -33.06 41.88
C ILE A 67 9.82 -33.21 42.44
N ALA A 68 9.62 -32.94 43.77
CA ALA A 68 8.31 -33.05 44.39
C ALA A 68 7.26 -32.16 43.75
N LEU A 69 7.63 -30.92 43.39
CA LEU A 69 6.76 -30.01 42.66
C LEU A 69 6.40 -30.59 41.28
N ASN A 70 7.37 -31.08 40.54
CA ASN A 70 7.14 -31.61 39.19
C ASN A 70 6.24 -32.86 39.23
N GLU A 71 6.42 -33.74 40.22
CA GLU A 71 5.55 -34.89 40.43
C GLU A 71 4.11 -34.46 40.77
N TYR A 72 3.94 -33.49 41.63
CA TYR A 72 2.61 -32.93 42.00
C TYR A 72 1.90 -32.32 40.79
N LEU A 73 2.61 -31.45 40.07
CA LEU A 73 2.04 -30.78 38.89
C LEU A 73 1.68 -31.77 37.77
N ASN A 74 2.54 -32.78 37.53
CA ASN A 74 2.30 -33.81 36.53
C ASN A 74 1.16 -34.76 36.89
N LYS A 75 1.02 -35.13 38.19
CA LYS A 75 -0.06 -36.00 38.69
C LYS A 75 -1.44 -35.48 38.33
N TYR A 76 -1.60 -34.15 38.31
CA TYR A 76 -2.88 -33.50 38.02
C TYR A 76 -2.96 -32.84 36.64
N ASN A 77 -1.95 -33.02 35.78
CA ASN A 77 -1.83 -32.36 34.47
C ASN A 77 -2.02 -30.84 34.55
N ILE A 78 -1.79 -30.25 35.73
CA ILE A 78 -2.02 -28.82 36.03
C ILE A 78 -1.23 -27.92 35.06
N PRO A 79 0.07 -28.17 34.79
CA PRO A 79 0.86 -27.31 33.90
C PRO A 79 0.25 -27.20 32.51
N ILE A 80 -0.13 -28.33 31.94
CA ILE A 80 -0.66 -28.39 30.58
C ILE A 80 -1.99 -27.65 30.48
N ILE A 81 -2.88 -27.87 31.47
CA ILE A 81 -4.21 -27.23 31.48
C ILE A 81 -4.09 -25.71 31.63
N LEU A 82 -3.27 -25.23 32.58
CA LEU A 82 -3.07 -23.80 32.78
C LEU A 82 -2.38 -23.12 31.61
N GLU A 83 -1.35 -23.76 31.02
CA GLU A 83 -0.66 -23.24 29.85
C GLU A 83 -1.61 -23.07 28.66
N ILE A 84 -2.41 -24.12 28.37
CA ILE A 84 -3.41 -24.05 27.30
C ILE A 84 -4.44 -22.98 27.58
N THR A 85 -4.96 -22.90 28.80
CA THR A 85 -6.00 -21.94 29.17
C THR A 85 -5.46 -20.50 29.05
N LEU A 86 -4.29 -20.23 29.60
CA LEU A 86 -3.65 -18.90 29.51
C LEU A 86 -3.38 -18.51 28.06
N PHE A 87 -2.84 -19.44 27.26
CA PHE A 87 -2.57 -19.20 25.83
C PHE A 87 -3.84 -18.90 25.04
N LEU A 88 -4.94 -19.62 25.31
CA LEU A 88 -6.24 -19.35 24.70
C LEU A 88 -6.78 -17.98 25.06
N ILE A 89 -6.74 -17.61 26.34
CA ILE A 89 -7.20 -16.31 26.81
C ILE A 89 -6.41 -15.19 26.14
N LEU A 90 -5.08 -15.24 26.21
CA LEU A 90 -4.21 -14.24 25.59
C LEU A 90 -4.39 -14.22 24.06
N GLY A 91 -4.57 -15.38 23.45
CA GLY A 91 -4.85 -15.50 22.01
C GLY A 91 -6.15 -14.81 21.59
N VAL A 92 -7.23 -14.99 22.37
CA VAL A 92 -8.52 -14.31 22.11
C VAL A 92 -8.39 -12.80 22.28
N PHE A 93 -7.72 -12.32 23.34
CA PHE A 93 -7.49 -10.89 23.54
C PHE A 93 -6.67 -10.28 22.39
N TYR A 94 -5.58 -10.95 21.98
CA TYR A 94 -4.73 -10.46 20.91
C TYR A 94 -5.46 -10.50 19.55
N TYR A 95 -6.25 -11.56 19.28
CA TYR A 95 -7.09 -11.64 18.10
C TYR A 95 -8.06 -10.47 18.02
N ASN A 96 -8.80 -10.20 19.10
CA ASN A 96 -9.74 -9.08 19.15
C ASN A 96 -9.04 -7.72 19.00
N TYR A 97 -7.88 -7.56 19.62
CA TYR A 97 -7.05 -6.36 19.44
C TYR A 97 -6.68 -6.13 17.97
N LEU A 98 -6.14 -7.16 17.29
CA LEU A 98 -5.78 -7.06 15.87
C LEU A 98 -7.00 -6.81 14.98
N LYS A 99 -8.08 -7.54 15.21
CA LYS A 99 -9.35 -7.37 14.48
C LYS A 99 -9.84 -5.92 14.61
N ASN A 100 -9.93 -5.39 15.82
CA ASN A 100 -10.40 -4.03 16.05
C ASN A 100 -9.46 -2.98 15.46
N LYS A 101 -8.14 -3.16 15.60
CA LYS A 101 -7.14 -2.28 15.01
C LYS A 101 -7.28 -2.23 13.48
N TRP A 102 -7.33 -3.39 12.83
CA TRP A 102 -7.40 -3.47 11.39
C TRP A 102 -8.76 -3.05 10.83
N THR A 103 -9.85 -3.28 11.58
CA THR A 103 -11.17 -2.74 11.23
C THR A 103 -11.16 -1.21 11.28
N ARG A 104 -10.55 -0.59 12.29
CA ARG A 104 -10.38 0.87 12.33
C ARG A 104 -9.59 1.40 11.14
N GLU A 105 -8.44 0.78 10.82
CA GLU A 105 -7.62 1.19 9.67
C GLU A 105 -8.43 1.13 8.35
N VAL A 106 -9.26 0.09 8.18
CA VAL A 106 -10.14 -0.04 7.00
C VAL A 106 -11.22 1.04 7.00
N LEU A 107 -11.86 1.30 8.14
CA LEU A 107 -12.88 2.35 8.28
C LEU A 107 -12.30 3.74 8.03
N GLU A 108 -11.12 4.04 8.61
CA GLU A 108 -10.45 5.33 8.38
C GLU A 108 -10.06 5.53 6.91
N ASN A 109 -9.59 4.47 6.25
CA ASN A 109 -9.28 4.53 4.82
C ASN A 109 -10.55 4.72 3.98
N ASN A 110 -11.65 4.04 4.33
CA ASN A 110 -12.94 4.21 3.63
C ASN A 110 -13.48 5.63 3.83
N LEU A 111 -13.44 6.17 5.05
CA LEU A 111 -13.87 7.54 5.33
C LEU A 111 -13.04 8.57 4.55
N LYS A 112 -11.70 8.41 4.50
CA LYS A 112 -10.84 9.27 3.68
C LYS A 112 -11.21 9.19 2.20
N ASN A 113 -11.55 8.00 1.71
CA ASN A 113 -11.97 7.79 0.32
C ASN A 113 -13.34 8.41 0.03
N GLU A 114 -14.30 8.37 0.97
CA GLU A 114 -15.58 9.06 0.86
C GLU A 114 -15.41 10.58 0.80
N ILE A 115 -14.59 11.15 1.69
CA ILE A 115 -14.27 12.58 1.69
C ILE A 115 -13.60 12.99 0.37
N LEU A 116 -12.68 12.16 -0.15
CA LEU A 116 -12.05 12.38 -1.44
C LEU A 116 -13.08 12.31 -2.59
N ALA A 117 -13.96 11.32 -2.57
CA ALA A 117 -15.02 11.16 -3.57
C ALA A 117 -15.99 12.36 -3.54
N GLU A 118 -16.36 12.86 -2.36
CA GLU A 118 -17.17 14.07 -2.21
C GLU A 118 -16.46 15.33 -2.70
N SER A 119 -15.15 15.45 -2.42
CA SER A 119 -14.34 16.57 -2.91
C SER A 119 -14.21 16.56 -4.44
N ILE A 120 -14.04 15.38 -5.03
CA ILE A 120 -14.04 15.17 -6.49
C ILE A 120 -15.41 15.52 -7.06
N LYS A 121 -16.51 15.07 -6.42
CA LYS A 121 -17.88 15.39 -6.82
C LYS A 121 -18.16 16.90 -6.76
N ALA A 122 -17.74 17.56 -5.69
CA ALA A 122 -17.86 19.02 -5.53
C ALA A 122 -17.01 19.79 -6.56
N SER A 123 -15.84 19.29 -6.93
CA SER A 123 -15.00 19.88 -7.98
C SER A 123 -15.60 19.71 -9.37
N VAL A 124 -16.26 18.57 -9.63
CA VAL A 124 -16.98 18.29 -10.87
C VAL A 124 -18.25 19.15 -10.99
N GLU A 125 -18.93 19.46 -9.88
CA GLU A 125 -20.10 20.33 -9.85
C GLU A 125 -19.75 21.82 -10.06
N LYS A 126 -18.54 22.22 -9.74
CA LYS A 126 -18.08 23.63 -9.85
C LYS A 126 -17.63 24.10 -11.24
N GLY A 127 -17.81 23.31 -12.29
CA GLY A 127 -17.70 23.85 -13.64
C GLY A 127 -16.72 23.21 -14.60
N VAL A 128 -16.29 21.99 -14.37
CA VAL A 128 -15.55 21.20 -15.37
C VAL A 128 -16.51 20.25 -16.07
N ASN A 129 -16.59 20.35 -17.39
CA ASN A 129 -17.41 19.56 -18.30
C ASN A 129 -17.57 18.10 -17.84
N ARG A 130 -18.83 17.70 -17.64
CA ARG A 130 -19.28 16.40 -17.12
C ARG A 130 -18.75 15.20 -17.90
N MET A 131 -17.53 14.77 -17.63
CA MET A 131 -17.19 13.36 -17.84
C MET A 131 -17.67 12.59 -16.61
N LYS A 132 -18.65 11.69 -16.79
CA LYS A 132 -19.11 10.79 -15.72
C LYS A 132 -17.93 9.85 -15.37
N VAL A 133 -17.26 10.09 -14.24
CA VAL A 133 -16.38 9.10 -13.65
C VAL A 133 -17.27 7.92 -13.24
N PRO A 134 -16.91 6.66 -13.57
CA PRO A 134 -17.69 5.51 -13.14
C PRO A 134 -17.82 5.48 -11.62
N SER A 135 -19.05 5.60 -11.12
CA SER A 135 -19.36 5.62 -9.68
C SER A 135 -19.31 4.25 -9.01
N ASN A 136 -18.99 3.20 -9.78
CA ASN A 136 -19.02 1.80 -9.34
C ASN A 136 -17.74 1.37 -8.66
N PHE A 137 -16.70 2.22 -8.60
CA PHE A 137 -15.40 1.90 -8.05
C PHE A 137 -14.99 2.92 -7.00
N TYR A 138 -14.33 2.46 -5.94
CA TYR A 138 -13.65 3.30 -4.97
C TYR A 138 -12.22 3.56 -5.45
N TYR A 139 -11.92 4.83 -5.79
CA TYR A 139 -10.62 5.25 -6.28
C TYR A 139 -9.77 5.81 -5.14
N HIS A 140 -8.53 5.39 -5.04
CA HIS A 140 -7.60 5.92 -4.05
C HIS A 140 -6.16 5.90 -4.56
N PHE A 141 -5.39 6.91 -4.15
CA PHE A 141 -3.98 7.04 -4.48
C PHE A 141 -3.09 6.42 -3.41
N HIS A 142 -2.06 5.73 -3.86
CA HIS A 142 -1.01 5.21 -3.01
C HIS A 142 0.33 5.80 -3.44
N LYS A 143 1.01 6.51 -2.54
CA LYS A 143 2.39 6.93 -2.77
C LYS A 143 3.28 5.71 -2.98
N VAL A 144 4.16 5.81 -3.97
CA VAL A 144 5.13 4.74 -4.26
C VAL A 144 6.20 4.71 -3.18
N ASN A 145 6.58 3.52 -2.78
CA ASN A 145 7.63 3.22 -1.81
C ASN A 145 8.21 1.81 -2.09
N GLU A 146 9.19 1.38 -1.30
CA GLU A 146 9.85 0.08 -1.45
C GLU A 146 8.88 -1.12 -1.50
N THR A 147 7.74 -1.04 -0.81
CA THR A 147 6.80 -2.17 -0.71
C THR A 147 5.90 -2.33 -1.94
N ASN A 148 5.66 -1.25 -2.69
CA ASN A 148 4.70 -1.22 -3.80
C ASN A 148 5.30 -0.77 -5.15
N VAL A 149 6.57 -0.37 -5.19
CA VAL A 149 7.25 0.09 -6.42
C VAL A 149 7.17 -0.92 -7.57
N HIS A 150 7.13 -2.21 -7.27
CA HIS A 150 7.03 -3.27 -8.28
C HIS A 150 5.76 -3.18 -9.15
N LEU A 151 4.71 -2.55 -8.66
CA LEU A 151 3.45 -2.38 -9.39
C LEU A 151 3.58 -1.38 -10.56
N VAL A 152 4.49 -0.41 -10.47
CA VAL A 152 4.63 0.63 -11.52
C VAL A 152 5.18 0.06 -12.82
N PRO A 153 6.30 -0.69 -12.86
CA PRO A 153 6.77 -1.34 -14.09
C PRO A 153 5.75 -2.30 -14.71
N GLU A 154 5.01 -3.04 -13.87
CA GLU A 154 3.96 -3.96 -14.34
C GLU A 154 2.84 -3.20 -15.06
N LEU A 155 2.33 -2.12 -14.45
CA LEU A 155 1.34 -1.22 -15.05
C LEU A 155 1.87 -0.54 -16.30
N ALA A 156 3.10 -0.04 -16.25
CA ALA A 156 3.70 0.66 -17.38
C ALA A 156 3.80 -0.27 -18.59
N LYS A 157 4.28 -1.49 -18.40
CA LYS A 157 4.39 -2.48 -19.48
C LYS A 157 3.03 -2.77 -20.13
N GLU A 158 1.98 -2.99 -19.34
CA GLU A 158 0.63 -3.22 -19.82
C GLU A 158 0.13 -2.00 -20.61
N ILE A 159 0.16 -0.82 -19.99
CA ILE A 159 -0.43 0.39 -20.58
C ILE A 159 0.32 0.88 -21.82
N TRP A 160 1.65 0.78 -21.82
CA TRP A 160 2.46 1.22 -22.97
C TRP A 160 2.26 0.33 -24.18
N ASN A 161 2.17 -0.99 -23.99
CA ASN A 161 1.89 -1.91 -25.09
C ASN A 161 0.45 -1.79 -25.66
N ASP A 162 -0.47 -1.18 -24.91
CA ASP A 162 -1.81 -0.85 -25.41
C ASP A 162 -1.88 0.55 -26.05
N THR A 163 -1.01 1.48 -25.60
CA THR A 163 -1.11 2.90 -25.98
C THR A 163 -0.26 3.28 -27.19
N TYR A 164 0.96 2.75 -27.28
CA TYR A 164 1.97 3.22 -28.25
C TYR A 164 2.15 2.40 -29.53
N PRO A 165 1.55 1.20 -29.73
CA PRO A 165 1.60 0.54 -31.03
C PRO A 165 1.07 1.46 -32.14
N GLY A 166 1.86 1.61 -33.21
CA GLY A 166 1.54 2.52 -34.32
C GLY A 166 1.94 4.00 -34.10
N ILE A 167 2.40 4.38 -32.90
CA ILE A 167 2.97 5.70 -32.63
C ILE A 167 4.50 5.63 -32.66
N ILE A 168 5.10 4.67 -31.99
CA ILE A 168 6.53 4.37 -31.98
C ILE A 168 6.77 2.87 -32.20
N SER A 169 8.02 2.48 -32.51
CA SER A 169 8.38 1.07 -32.71
C SER A 169 8.33 0.28 -31.39
N GLN A 170 8.15 -1.04 -31.46
CA GLN A 170 8.19 -1.91 -30.29
C GLN A 170 9.56 -1.84 -29.59
N ASP A 171 10.64 -1.80 -30.35
CA ASP A 171 11.99 -1.68 -29.79
C ASP A 171 12.17 -0.38 -28.99
N GLN A 172 11.57 0.72 -29.46
CA GLN A 172 11.57 2.00 -28.74
C GLN A 172 10.70 1.93 -27.47
N ILE A 173 9.54 1.25 -27.52
CA ILE A 173 8.71 1.00 -26.32
C ILE A 173 9.53 0.25 -25.27
N ASP A 174 10.17 -0.86 -25.66
CA ASP A 174 10.94 -1.71 -24.76
C ASP A 174 12.15 -0.96 -24.17
N TYR A 175 12.84 -0.18 -25.01
CA TYR A 175 13.95 0.68 -24.58
C TYR A 175 13.48 1.68 -23.51
N MET A 176 12.40 2.42 -23.77
CA MET A 176 11.87 3.43 -22.85
C MET A 176 11.34 2.82 -21.55
N LEU A 177 10.68 1.65 -21.62
CA LEU A 177 10.23 0.94 -20.43
C LEU A 177 11.43 0.54 -19.54
N ASN A 178 12.49 0.01 -20.13
CA ASN A 178 13.69 -0.36 -19.38
C ASN A 178 14.42 0.85 -18.78
N MET A 179 14.48 1.96 -19.50
CA MET A 179 15.17 3.18 -19.06
C MET A 179 14.41 3.89 -17.92
N MET A 180 13.07 4.06 -18.07
CA MET A 180 12.30 4.95 -17.19
C MET A 180 11.58 4.24 -16.04
N TYR A 181 11.36 2.92 -16.14
CA TYR A 181 10.49 2.19 -15.21
C TYR A 181 11.20 1.09 -14.44
N ASN A 182 12.54 1.07 -14.38
CA ASN A 182 13.19 0.16 -13.45
C ASN A 182 12.98 0.63 -11.99
N LYS A 183 12.93 -0.33 -11.06
CA LYS A 183 12.58 -0.06 -9.66
C LYS A 183 13.55 0.90 -8.97
N SER A 184 14.85 0.81 -9.28
CA SER A 184 15.86 1.68 -8.70
C SER A 184 15.63 3.13 -9.13
N THR A 185 15.46 3.40 -10.43
CA THR A 185 15.17 4.76 -10.94
C THR A 185 13.92 5.36 -10.28
N ILE A 186 12.84 4.58 -10.13
CA ILE A 186 11.62 5.07 -9.48
C ILE A 186 11.87 5.41 -8.02
N LEU A 187 12.59 4.55 -7.28
CA LEU A 187 12.90 4.80 -5.87
C LEU A 187 13.87 5.98 -5.71
N ASP A 188 14.85 6.11 -6.58
CA ASP A 188 15.75 7.26 -6.61
C ASP A 188 14.99 8.58 -6.83
N ASN A 189 14.02 8.60 -7.77
CA ASN A 189 13.14 9.76 -7.95
C ASN A 189 12.37 10.09 -6.66
N VAL A 190 11.79 9.08 -6.00
CA VAL A 190 11.05 9.28 -4.73
C VAL A 190 11.96 9.81 -3.63
N GLN A 191 13.19 9.31 -3.52
CA GLN A 191 14.18 9.78 -2.54
C GLN A 191 14.63 11.23 -2.82
N ASN A 192 14.65 11.63 -4.10
CA ASN A 192 14.94 12.99 -4.53
C ASN A 192 13.74 13.94 -4.42
N GLY A 193 12.63 13.47 -3.82
CA GLY A 193 11.44 14.31 -3.57
C GLY A 193 10.44 14.36 -4.74
N GLU A 194 10.62 13.55 -5.79
CA GLU A 194 9.65 13.46 -6.86
C GLU A 194 8.44 12.61 -6.43
N HIS A 195 7.27 12.89 -6.98
CA HIS A 195 6.00 12.29 -6.58
C HIS A 195 5.60 11.19 -7.55
N TRP A 196 5.62 9.95 -7.06
CA TRP A 196 5.07 8.81 -7.76
C TRP A 196 3.85 8.29 -7.00
N GLU A 197 2.71 8.18 -7.66
CA GLU A 197 1.48 7.68 -7.07
C GLU A 197 0.79 6.66 -7.97
N ILE A 198 0.27 5.59 -7.38
CA ILE A 198 -0.51 4.55 -8.06
C ILE A 198 -1.98 4.79 -7.74
N LEU A 199 -2.81 4.92 -8.78
CA LEU A 199 -4.26 4.91 -8.63
C LEU A 199 -4.75 3.47 -8.58
N LYS A 200 -5.56 3.14 -7.58
CA LYS A 200 -6.28 1.87 -7.48
C LYS A 200 -7.79 2.10 -7.53
N ALA A 201 -8.47 1.19 -8.23
CA ALA A 201 -9.93 1.03 -8.23
C ALA A 201 -10.25 -0.26 -7.48
N ASP A 202 -10.99 -0.21 -6.36
CA ASP A 202 -11.29 -1.37 -5.49
C ASP A 202 -10.05 -2.20 -5.13
N ASN A 203 -8.95 -1.53 -4.78
CA ASN A 203 -7.61 -2.11 -4.52
C ASN A 203 -6.86 -2.68 -5.74
N ILE A 204 -7.42 -2.64 -6.94
CA ILE A 204 -6.76 -3.07 -8.17
C ILE A 204 -5.99 -1.89 -8.75
N PRO A 205 -4.67 -2.00 -9.01
CA PRO A 205 -3.90 -0.96 -9.67
C PRO A 205 -4.40 -0.75 -11.11
N VAL A 206 -4.78 0.50 -11.43
CA VAL A 206 -5.37 0.84 -12.74
C VAL A 206 -4.64 1.95 -13.47
N GLY A 207 -3.82 2.73 -12.78
CA GLY A 207 -3.05 3.81 -13.36
C GLY A 207 -2.00 4.35 -12.43
N TYR A 208 -1.19 5.28 -12.91
CA TYR A 208 -0.16 5.94 -12.12
C TYR A 208 0.13 7.34 -12.65
N ILE A 209 0.64 8.19 -11.76
CA ILE A 209 1.17 9.52 -12.07
C ILE A 209 2.59 9.66 -11.54
N HIS A 210 3.37 10.46 -12.24
CA HIS A 210 4.67 10.95 -11.79
C HIS A 210 4.77 12.43 -12.10
N TYR A 211 5.05 13.21 -11.07
CA TYR A 211 5.28 14.65 -11.20
C TYR A 211 6.34 15.12 -10.23
N LYS A 212 6.96 16.24 -10.55
CA LYS A 212 7.99 16.86 -9.73
C LYS A 212 7.81 18.36 -9.60
N ASP A 213 8.26 18.85 -8.45
CA ASP A 213 8.31 20.28 -8.17
C ASP A 213 9.48 20.95 -8.88
N GLU A 214 9.19 22.03 -9.59
CA GLU A 214 10.19 22.98 -10.09
C GLU A 214 9.76 24.35 -9.60
N ALA A 215 10.65 25.13 -9.01
CA ALA A 215 10.38 26.49 -8.51
C ALA A 215 8.86 26.84 -8.34
N ASP A 216 8.27 27.54 -9.31
CA ASP A 216 6.86 27.95 -9.35
C ASP A 216 5.96 27.07 -10.26
N LYS A 217 6.45 25.93 -10.74
CA LYS A 217 5.77 25.02 -11.68
C LYS A 217 5.77 23.58 -11.20
N ILE A 218 4.87 22.80 -11.76
CA ILE A 218 4.90 21.33 -11.69
C ILE A 218 5.25 20.78 -13.08
N MET A 219 6.23 19.89 -13.16
CA MET A 219 6.43 19.05 -14.33
C MET A 219 5.63 17.76 -14.16
N LEU A 220 4.55 17.59 -14.92
CA LEU A 220 3.83 16.33 -15.02
C LEU A 220 4.52 15.40 -16.00
N SER A 221 5.38 14.52 -15.48
CA SER A 221 6.20 13.62 -16.31
C SER A 221 5.40 12.42 -16.82
N LYS A 222 4.49 11.88 -16.03
CA LYS A 222 3.71 10.68 -16.38
C LYS A 222 2.28 10.76 -15.85
N ILE A 223 1.33 10.42 -16.73
CA ILE A 223 -0.07 10.23 -16.38
C ILE A 223 -0.63 9.11 -17.25
N TYR A 224 -0.84 7.95 -16.70
CA TYR A 224 -1.19 6.73 -17.42
C TYR A 224 -2.31 5.97 -16.74
N LEU A 225 -3.23 5.45 -17.53
CA LEU A 225 -4.41 4.69 -17.11
C LEU A 225 -4.61 3.50 -18.06
N LYS A 226 -5.00 2.35 -17.54
CA LYS A 226 -5.39 1.18 -18.32
C LYS A 226 -6.50 1.53 -19.32
N GLN A 227 -6.35 1.01 -20.55
CA GLN A 227 -7.27 1.26 -21.67
C GLN A 227 -8.49 0.32 -21.60
N ASP A 228 -9.24 0.34 -20.50
CA ASP A 228 -10.44 -0.45 -20.30
C ASP A 228 -11.65 0.49 -20.25
N GLU A 229 -12.71 0.17 -20.99
CA GLU A 229 -13.95 1.00 -21.05
C GLU A 229 -14.56 1.26 -19.66
N LYS A 230 -14.40 0.32 -18.73
CA LYS A 230 -14.89 0.51 -17.35
C LYS A 230 -14.18 1.63 -16.60
N TYR A 231 -12.99 2.07 -17.05
CA TYR A 231 -12.24 3.19 -16.47
C TYR A 231 -12.36 4.47 -17.30
N LYS A 232 -13.30 4.53 -18.25
CA LYS A 232 -13.53 5.74 -19.04
C LYS A 232 -13.88 6.93 -18.15
N GLY A 233 -13.17 8.04 -18.33
CA GLY A 233 -13.32 9.26 -17.52
C GLY A 233 -12.43 9.30 -16.26
N VAL A 234 -11.81 8.19 -15.85
CA VAL A 234 -10.94 8.13 -14.66
C VAL A 234 -9.62 8.90 -14.86
N GLY A 235 -9.20 9.15 -16.09
CA GLY A 235 -8.08 10.05 -16.37
C GLY A 235 -8.22 11.44 -15.75
N GLN A 236 -9.47 11.92 -15.57
CA GLN A 236 -9.74 13.18 -14.88
C GLN A 236 -9.39 13.10 -13.38
N VAL A 237 -9.56 11.94 -12.74
CA VAL A 237 -9.17 11.74 -11.34
C VAL A 237 -7.66 11.89 -11.18
N LEU A 238 -6.88 11.30 -12.11
CA LEU A 238 -5.42 11.45 -12.14
C LEU A 238 -5.00 12.91 -12.36
N MET A 239 -5.63 13.61 -13.30
CA MET A 239 -5.33 15.01 -13.59
C MET A 239 -5.68 15.92 -12.42
N ASN A 240 -6.83 15.73 -11.80
CA ASN A 240 -7.26 16.52 -10.64
C ASN A 240 -6.30 16.36 -9.47
N GLN A 241 -5.77 15.15 -9.21
CA GLN A 241 -4.78 14.91 -8.16
C GLN A 241 -3.55 15.83 -8.32
N VAL A 242 -3.07 16.00 -9.55
CA VAL A 242 -1.92 16.85 -9.83
C VAL A 242 -2.28 18.34 -9.72
N ILE A 243 -3.46 18.74 -10.24
CA ILE A 243 -3.95 20.11 -10.15
C ILE A 243 -4.17 20.52 -8.69
N ASP A 244 -4.79 19.67 -7.87
CA ASP A 244 -5.04 19.93 -6.46
C ASP A 244 -3.74 20.05 -5.67
N TYR A 245 -2.76 19.17 -5.97
CA TYR A 245 -1.41 19.30 -5.41
C TYR A 245 -0.76 20.64 -5.78
N ALA A 246 -0.77 21.00 -7.06
CA ALA A 246 -0.16 22.23 -7.55
C ALA A 246 -0.79 23.49 -6.91
N ASN A 247 -2.12 23.53 -6.80
CA ASN A 247 -2.84 24.60 -6.12
C ASN A 247 -2.48 24.70 -4.63
N LYS A 248 -2.41 23.56 -3.94
CA LYS A 248 -2.03 23.49 -2.53
C LYS A 248 -0.62 24.03 -2.28
N GLU A 249 0.30 23.73 -3.17
CA GLU A 249 1.70 24.18 -3.10
C GLU A 249 1.91 25.57 -3.75
N ASN A 250 0.82 26.29 -4.10
CA ASN A 250 0.82 27.64 -4.69
C ASN A 250 1.66 27.73 -5.98
N LYS A 251 1.66 26.69 -6.79
CA LYS A 251 2.34 26.69 -8.09
C LYS A 251 1.55 27.52 -9.10
N LYS A 252 2.24 28.15 -10.04
CA LYS A 252 1.61 29.02 -11.05
C LYS A 252 1.18 28.26 -12.29
N SER A 253 1.81 27.12 -12.60
CA SER A 253 1.50 26.35 -13.79
C SER A 253 1.91 24.88 -13.67
N ILE A 254 1.30 24.06 -14.52
CA ILE A 254 1.68 22.67 -14.77
C ILE A 254 2.10 22.57 -16.22
N TYR A 255 3.23 21.92 -16.52
CA TYR A 255 3.63 21.63 -17.88
C TYR A 255 3.96 20.15 -18.05
N LEU A 256 3.89 19.69 -19.29
CA LEU A 256 4.17 18.30 -19.68
C LEU A 256 4.69 18.22 -21.11
N THR A 257 5.26 17.07 -21.49
CA THR A 257 5.56 16.73 -22.86
C THR A 257 4.61 15.64 -23.37
N VAL A 258 4.26 15.67 -24.64
CA VAL A 258 3.38 14.67 -25.25
C VAL A 258 3.80 14.44 -26.70
N ASN A 259 3.93 13.16 -27.08
CA ASN A 259 4.25 12.78 -28.44
C ASN A 259 3.20 13.35 -29.43
N LYS A 260 3.65 13.97 -30.52
CA LYS A 260 2.80 14.63 -31.51
C LYS A 260 1.77 13.71 -32.16
N GLU A 261 2.06 12.43 -32.21
CA GLU A 261 1.14 11.43 -32.76
C GLU A 261 0.17 10.87 -31.72
N ASN A 262 0.37 11.14 -30.43
CA ASN A 262 -0.58 10.72 -29.40
C ASN A 262 -1.80 11.67 -29.35
N LYS A 263 -2.62 11.63 -30.37
CA LYS A 263 -3.80 12.51 -30.55
C LYS A 263 -4.80 12.38 -29.39
N LYS A 264 -4.91 11.18 -28.80
CA LYS A 264 -5.81 10.91 -27.66
C LYS A 264 -5.36 11.69 -26.42
N ALA A 265 -4.08 11.65 -26.12
CA ALA A 265 -3.51 12.38 -24.97
C ALA A 265 -3.56 13.90 -25.21
N ILE A 266 -3.22 14.37 -26.42
CA ILE A 266 -3.30 15.79 -26.80
C ILE A 266 -4.72 16.32 -26.54
N HIS A 267 -5.73 15.65 -27.07
CA HIS A 267 -7.13 16.04 -26.85
C HIS A 267 -7.55 16.04 -25.38
N PHE A 268 -7.04 15.07 -24.59
CA PHE A 268 -7.27 15.03 -23.15
C PHE A 268 -6.66 16.25 -22.44
N TYR A 269 -5.44 16.64 -22.79
CA TYR A 269 -4.79 17.81 -22.20
C TYR A 269 -5.46 19.11 -22.59
N GLU A 270 -5.85 19.27 -23.87
CA GLU A 270 -6.60 20.43 -24.32
C GLU A 270 -7.93 20.62 -23.59
N LYS A 271 -8.68 19.54 -23.37
CA LYS A 271 -9.91 19.55 -22.56
C LYS A 271 -9.67 19.95 -21.10
N ASN A 272 -8.49 19.70 -20.58
CA ASN A 272 -8.08 20.11 -19.23
C ASN A 272 -7.49 21.52 -19.19
N GLY A 273 -7.53 22.27 -20.31
CA GLY A 273 -7.09 23.65 -20.39
C GLY A 273 -5.59 23.84 -20.59
N PHE A 274 -4.88 22.78 -20.94
CA PHE A 274 -3.48 22.88 -21.38
C PHE A 274 -3.42 23.42 -22.81
N LYS A 275 -2.39 24.22 -23.08
CA LYS A 275 -2.10 24.79 -24.40
C LYS A 275 -0.72 24.36 -24.86
N ASN A 276 -0.59 24.08 -26.14
CA ASN A 276 0.70 23.86 -26.76
C ASN A 276 1.49 25.18 -26.77
N ILE A 277 2.63 25.20 -26.11
CA ILE A 277 3.51 26.39 -26.02
C ILE A 277 4.81 26.22 -26.82
N LYS A 278 5.20 25.00 -27.15
CA LYS A 278 6.46 24.69 -27.85
C LYS A 278 6.42 23.30 -28.47
N SER A 279 7.25 23.10 -29.50
CA SER A 279 7.57 21.80 -30.08
C SER A 279 9.06 21.53 -29.91
N GLU A 280 9.42 20.33 -29.51
CA GLU A 280 10.82 19.96 -29.28
C GLU A 280 11.08 18.50 -29.62
N VAL A 281 12.30 18.22 -30.11
CA VAL A 281 12.77 16.86 -30.35
C VAL A 281 13.84 16.54 -29.32
N PHE A 282 13.57 15.54 -28.50
CA PHE A 282 14.49 15.08 -27.47
C PHE A 282 15.24 13.85 -27.96
N ASP A 283 16.56 13.86 -27.89
CA ASP A 283 17.37 12.67 -28.02
C ASP A 283 17.33 11.91 -26.70
N ILE A 284 16.89 10.64 -26.74
CA ILE A 284 16.75 9.80 -25.55
C ILE A 284 17.78 8.68 -25.48
N GLY A 285 18.79 8.69 -26.36
CA GLY A 285 19.79 7.64 -26.50
C GLY A 285 19.32 6.46 -27.33
N GLY A 286 20.23 5.51 -27.64
CA GLY A 286 19.90 4.31 -28.40
C GLY A 286 19.39 4.60 -29.82
N ASP A 287 19.79 5.75 -30.41
CA ASP A 287 19.31 6.27 -31.69
C ASP A 287 17.81 6.61 -31.74
N TYR A 288 17.14 6.65 -30.56
CA TYR A 288 15.74 7.01 -30.44
C TYR A 288 15.54 8.50 -30.12
N LYS A 289 14.44 9.03 -30.64
CA LYS A 289 14.02 10.42 -30.38
C LYS A 289 12.56 10.48 -29.96
N MET A 290 12.23 11.45 -29.12
CA MET A 290 10.85 11.85 -28.82
C MET A 290 10.58 13.17 -29.55
N ASP A 291 9.63 13.18 -30.48
CA ASP A 291 9.14 14.38 -31.17
C ASP A 291 7.84 14.82 -30.48
N ASP A 292 7.99 15.76 -29.54
CA ASP A 292 6.93 16.09 -28.59
C ASP A 292 6.48 17.55 -28.75
N TYR A 293 5.23 17.80 -28.34
CA TYR A 293 4.77 19.11 -27.93
C TYR A 293 5.00 19.32 -26.43
N ILE A 294 5.30 20.54 -26.05
CA ILE A 294 5.28 20.99 -24.66
C ILE A 294 3.95 21.70 -24.44
N PHE A 295 3.15 21.16 -23.52
CA PHE A 295 1.87 21.70 -23.10
C PHE A 295 1.98 22.35 -21.74
N GLN A 296 1.33 23.49 -21.53
CA GLN A 296 1.28 24.19 -20.25
C GLN A 296 -0.16 24.57 -19.93
N LYS A 297 -0.49 24.49 -18.64
CA LYS A 297 -1.71 25.02 -18.04
C LYS A 297 -1.32 26.00 -16.92
N ASP A 298 -1.81 27.22 -16.99
CA ASP A 298 -1.76 28.18 -15.89
C ASP A 298 -2.87 27.86 -14.86
N LEU A 299 -2.59 28.04 -13.58
CA LEU A 299 -3.46 27.68 -12.43
C LEU A 299 -4.12 28.92 -11.84
#